data_a92532929e128a12ce684cb3a0ad0fd3
#
_entry.id   a92532929e128a12ce684cb3a0ad0fd3
#
_cell.length_a   1.000
_cell.length_b   1.000
_cell.length_c   1.000
_cell.angle_alpha   90.00
_cell.angle_beta   90.00
_cell.angle_gamma   90.00
#
_symmetry.space_group_name_H-M   'P 1'
#
loop_
_entity.id
_entity.type
_entity.pdbx_description
1 polymer ?
#
loop_
_entity_poly.entity_id
_entity_poly.type
_entity_poly.pdbx_seq_one_letter_code
_entity_poly.pdbx_strand_id
1 'polypeptide(L)'
;MDNDDYRRGRLTNHKVFGEGIAILAGDGLLNYAYECILKNGLQFGDNLAGHMRAAQEIARRAGVSGMIAGQTIDLLSEHREPNEATLHYIHMHKTADLLTAPLMAAAYLAGADEKQRAALSQFGACVGLAFQIDDDLLDVLGDAKTLGKQTGMDEQRGKMTWPSLVGVEAAKARSRELWTQAEEALNCFGEKAWFLRAFAEALATRKK
;
A
#
# COMPACT_ATOMS: atom_id res chain seq x y z
N MET A 1 0.83 16.36 2.12
CA MET A 1 0.37 16.52 0.74
C MET A 1 -1.12 16.78 0.69
N ASP A 2 -1.95 15.98 1.38
CA ASP A 2 -3.40 16.24 1.41
C ASP A 2 -3.82 17.44 2.28
N ASN A 3 -2.89 18.00 3.05
CA ASN A 3 -3.10 19.13 3.96
C ASN A 3 -4.27 18.96 4.93
N ASP A 4 -4.58 17.72 5.33
CA ASP A 4 -5.66 17.41 6.25
C ASP A 4 -5.35 17.93 7.66
N ASP A 5 -6.35 18.51 8.31
CA ASP A 5 -6.22 19.01 9.68
C ASP A 5 -6.23 17.89 10.71
N TYR A 6 -6.96 16.81 10.42
CA TYR A 6 -7.15 15.67 11.33
C TYR A 6 -6.81 14.34 10.66
N ARG A 7 -6.21 13.43 11.45
CA ARG A 7 -6.03 12.02 11.10
C ARG A 7 -6.28 11.14 12.32
N ARG A 8 -7.14 10.14 12.16
CA ARG A 8 -7.54 9.24 13.27
C ARG A 8 -8.02 9.99 14.51
N GLY A 9 -8.83 11.06 14.31
CA GLY A 9 -9.40 11.88 15.37
C GLY A 9 -8.41 12.81 16.09
N ARG A 10 -7.17 12.97 15.59
CA ARG A 10 -6.15 13.87 16.14
C ARG A 10 -5.68 14.86 15.10
N LEU A 11 -5.27 16.04 15.53
CA LEU A 11 -4.61 17.01 14.66
C LEU A 11 -3.37 16.38 14.02
N THR A 12 -3.15 16.68 12.76
CA THR A 12 -1.99 16.22 12.00
C THR A 12 -0.69 16.88 12.49
N ASN A 13 0.44 16.23 12.20
CA ASN A 13 1.76 16.65 12.67
C ASN A 13 2.06 18.11 12.30
N HIS A 14 1.78 18.51 11.05
CA HIS A 14 2.04 19.88 10.59
C HIS A 14 1.12 20.93 11.24
N LYS A 15 -0.08 20.54 11.68
CA LYS A 15 -0.97 21.46 12.44
C LYS A 15 -0.52 21.66 13.89
N VAL A 16 0.14 20.66 14.48
CA VAL A 16 0.62 20.74 15.87
C VAL A 16 2.00 21.39 15.95
N PHE A 17 2.93 21.01 15.06
CA PHE A 17 4.36 21.36 15.18
C PHE A 17 4.85 22.27 14.03
N GLY A 18 4.00 22.58 13.06
CA GLY A 18 4.36 23.32 11.87
C GLY A 18 4.94 22.45 10.76
N GLU A 19 4.89 22.95 9.51
CA GLU A 19 5.27 22.22 8.30
C GLU A 19 6.74 21.77 8.31
N GLY A 20 7.66 22.65 8.68
CA GLY A 20 9.10 22.33 8.70
C GLY A 20 9.45 21.18 9.61
N ILE A 21 8.89 21.15 10.83
CA ILE A 21 9.11 20.03 11.76
C ILE A 21 8.43 18.77 11.28
N ALA A 22 7.26 18.88 10.67
CA ALA A 22 6.56 17.72 10.12
C ALA A 22 7.34 17.06 8.97
N ILE A 23 7.96 17.84 8.08
CA ILE A 23 8.83 17.36 7.01
C ILE A 23 10.05 16.65 7.62
N LEU A 24 10.78 17.31 8.51
CA LEU A 24 11.95 16.73 9.17
C LEU A 24 11.63 15.45 9.95
N ALA A 25 10.45 15.37 10.57
CA ALA A 25 10.00 14.16 11.25
C ALA A 25 9.78 13.01 10.25
N GLY A 26 9.23 13.29 9.07
CA GLY A 26 9.08 12.32 7.99
C GLY A 26 10.44 11.82 7.48
N ASP A 27 11.36 12.74 7.18
CA ASP A 27 12.73 12.45 6.74
C ASP A 27 13.48 11.62 7.79
N GLY A 28 13.36 12.02 9.06
CA GLY A 28 13.97 11.30 10.19
C GLY A 28 13.44 9.88 10.34
N LEU A 29 12.12 9.67 10.23
CA LEU A 29 11.51 8.34 10.30
C LEU A 29 11.96 7.45 9.13
N LEU A 30 12.00 8.00 7.91
CA LEU A 30 12.46 7.26 6.74
C LEU A 30 13.94 6.87 6.87
N ASN A 31 14.81 7.81 7.24
CA ASN A 31 16.23 7.53 7.45
C ASN A 31 16.44 6.50 8.57
N TYR A 32 15.72 6.64 9.70
CA TYR A 32 15.81 5.72 10.82
C TYR A 32 15.36 4.30 10.46
N ALA A 33 14.38 4.15 9.57
CA ALA A 33 14.00 2.85 9.05
C ALA A 33 15.18 2.16 8.33
N TYR A 34 15.95 2.89 7.51
CA TYR A 34 17.15 2.34 6.87
C TYR A 34 18.27 2.04 7.85
N GLU A 35 18.47 2.87 8.88
CA GLU A 35 19.44 2.56 9.95
C GLU A 35 19.08 1.24 10.65
N CYS A 36 17.79 1.01 10.95
CA CYS A 36 17.32 -0.25 11.52
C CYS A 36 17.56 -1.45 10.61
N ILE A 37 17.28 -1.30 9.30
CA ILE A 37 17.49 -2.37 8.31
C ILE A 37 18.98 -2.73 8.20
N LEU A 38 19.85 -1.75 8.10
CA LEU A 38 21.30 -1.96 8.01
C LEU A 38 21.86 -2.57 9.30
N LYS A 39 21.46 -2.06 10.46
CA LYS A 39 21.84 -2.60 11.76
C LYS A 39 21.41 -4.06 11.90
N ASN A 40 20.19 -4.41 11.48
CA ASN A 40 19.70 -5.78 11.50
C ASN A 40 20.59 -6.71 10.64
N GLY A 41 20.94 -6.30 9.41
CA GLY A 41 21.82 -7.07 8.54
C GLY A 41 23.23 -7.30 9.11
N LEU A 42 23.76 -6.30 9.82
CA LEU A 42 25.07 -6.44 10.48
C LEU A 42 25.02 -7.34 11.72
N GLN A 43 23.90 -7.31 12.46
CA GLN A 43 23.73 -8.09 13.69
C GLN A 43 23.49 -9.57 13.43
N PHE A 44 22.81 -9.92 12.33
CA PHE A 44 22.41 -11.28 11.98
C PHE A 44 23.10 -11.74 10.68
N GLY A 45 24.43 -11.61 10.65
CA GLY A 45 25.25 -11.75 9.45
C GLY A 45 25.31 -13.12 8.78
N ASP A 46 24.75 -14.17 9.36
CA ASP A 46 24.76 -15.52 8.80
C ASP A 46 24.07 -15.62 7.42
N ASN A 47 23.16 -14.68 7.10
CA ASN A 47 22.51 -14.54 5.80
C ASN A 47 22.63 -13.11 5.26
N LEU A 48 23.82 -12.57 5.18
CA LEU A 48 24.04 -11.19 4.71
C LEU A 48 23.44 -10.94 3.32
N ALA A 49 23.54 -11.91 2.40
CA ALA A 49 22.97 -11.78 1.07
C ALA A 49 21.44 -11.65 1.10
N GLY A 50 20.75 -12.40 1.95
CA GLY A 50 19.30 -12.31 2.19
C GLY A 50 18.92 -10.94 2.76
N HIS A 51 19.67 -10.46 3.76
CA HIS A 51 19.45 -9.13 4.34
C HIS A 51 19.63 -8.00 3.31
N MET A 52 20.67 -8.07 2.47
CA MET A 52 20.90 -7.08 1.42
C MET A 52 19.77 -7.08 0.37
N ARG A 53 19.28 -8.25 -0.03
CA ARG A 53 18.14 -8.36 -0.95
C ARG A 53 16.83 -7.85 -0.32
N ALA A 54 16.58 -8.15 0.95
CA ALA A 54 15.45 -7.64 1.70
C ALA A 54 15.49 -6.09 1.79
N ALA A 55 16.66 -5.54 2.13
CA ALA A 55 16.89 -4.10 2.18
C ALA A 55 16.67 -3.44 0.80
N GLN A 56 17.17 -4.04 -0.27
CA GLN A 56 16.98 -3.57 -1.64
C GLN A 56 15.51 -3.53 -2.05
N GLU A 57 14.74 -4.58 -1.74
CA GLU A 57 13.29 -4.61 -2.03
C GLU A 57 12.53 -3.53 -1.30
N ILE A 58 12.80 -3.34 0.00
CA ILE A 58 12.16 -2.28 0.78
C ILE A 58 12.52 -0.90 0.20
N ALA A 59 13.81 -0.65 -0.06
CA ALA A 59 14.29 0.62 -0.60
C ALA A 59 13.68 0.93 -1.97
N ARG A 60 13.67 -0.03 -2.88
CA ARG A 60 13.11 0.12 -4.23
C ARG A 60 11.61 0.42 -4.19
N ARG A 61 10.85 -0.33 -3.38
CA ARG A 61 9.39 -0.19 -3.30
C ARG A 61 8.95 1.06 -2.54
N ALA A 62 9.73 1.53 -1.58
CA ALA A 62 9.49 2.81 -0.91
C ALA A 62 10.00 4.01 -1.72
N GLY A 63 10.94 3.79 -2.63
CA GLY A 63 11.71 4.82 -3.32
C GLY A 63 11.07 5.35 -4.60
N VAL A 64 11.94 5.96 -5.43
CA VAL A 64 11.57 6.67 -6.67
C VAL A 64 11.04 5.75 -7.79
N SER A 65 11.20 4.44 -7.66
CA SER A 65 10.62 3.44 -8.58
C SER A 65 9.42 2.73 -7.97
N GLY A 66 8.93 3.16 -6.81
CA GLY A 66 7.80 2.58 -6.09
C GLY A 66 6.91 3.68 -5.53
N MET A 67 6.72 3.73 -4.21
CA MET A 67 5.75 4.60 -3.55
C MET A 67 5.91 6.09 -3.90
N ILE A 68 7.13 6.59 -3.96
CA ILE A 68 7.37 8.00 -4.33
C ILE A 68 6.90 8.28 -5.76
N ALA A 69 7.17 7.36 -6.71
CA ALA A 69 6.69 7.51 -8.09
C ALA A 69 5.16 7.49 -8.15
N GLY A 70 4.52 6.53 -7.45
CA GLY A 70 3.06 6.45 -7.38
C GLY A 70 2.43 7.72 -6.81
N GLN A 71 2.97 8.24 -5.71
CA GLN A 71 2.51 9.48 -5.08
C GLN A 71 2.74 10.70 -5.97
N THR A 72 3.85 10.74 -6.70
CA THR A 72 4.14 11.84 -7.65
C THR A 72 3.11 11.87 -8.78
N ILE A 73 2.81 10.72 -9.37
CA ILE A 73 1.81 10.63 -10.44
C ILE A 73 0.41 10.93 -9.91
N ASP A 74 0.07 10.51 -8.70
CA ASP A 74 -1.20 10.85 -8.05
C ASP A 74 -1.40 12.37 -8.00
N LEU A 75 -0.43 13.12 -7.47
CA LEU A 75 -0.47 14.58 -7.41
C LEU A 75 -0.54 15.24 -8.80
N LEU A 76 0.24 14.74 -9.76
CA LEU A 76 0.25 15.28 -11.13
C LEU A 76 -1.02 14.95 -11.92
N SER A 77 -1.81 14.01 -11.45
CA SER A 77 -3.04 13.55 -12.09
C SER A 77 -4.31 14.20 -11.51
N GLU A 78 -4.20 15.00 -10.46
CA GLU A 78 -5.32 15.75 -9.91
C GLU A 78 -5.94 16.67 -10.98
N HIS A 79 -7.28 16.70 -11.06
CA HIS A 79 -8.05 17.48 -12.03
C HIS A 79 -7.79 17.12 -13.52
N ARG A 80 -7.22 15.93 -13.80
CA ARG A 80 -7.07 15.41 -15.15
C ARG A 80 -8.17 14.41 -15.49
N GLU A 81 -8.40 14.20 -16.78
CA GLU A 81 -9.30 13.15 -17.26
C GLU A 81 -8.86 11.78 -16.75
N PRO A 82 -9.77 10.98 -16.19
CA PRO A 82 -9.46 9.66 -15.67
C PRO A 82 -8.90 8.73 -16.77
N ASN A 83 -7.82 8.01 -16.42
CA ASN A 83 -7.17 7.06 -17.30
C ASN A 83 -6.82 5.79 -16.53
N GLU A 84 -7.29 4.63 -17.01
CA GLU A 84 -7.12 3.34 -16.32
C GLU A 84 -5.65 2.98 -16.09
N ALA A 85 -4.79 3.18 -17.08
CA ALA A 85 -3.37 2.86 -16.96
C ALA A 85 -2.69 3.74 -15.90
N THR A 86 -3.03 5.02 -15.86
CA THR A 86 -2.52 5.96 -14.84
C THR A 86 -3.02 5.58 -13.44
N LEU A 87 -4.30 5.28 -13.30
CA LEU A 87 -4.88 4.88 -12.02
C LEU A 87 -4.28 3.56 -11.53
N HIS A 88 -4.13 2.58 -12.41
CA HIS A 88 -3.46 1.32 -12.09
C HIS A 88 -2.01 1.54 -11.63
N TYR A 89 -1.26 2.40 -12.32
CA TYR A 89 0.10 2.77 -11.94
C TYR A 89 0.14 3.39 -10.53
N ILE A 90 -0.76 4.34 -10.24
CA ILE A 90 -0.86 4.97 -8.91
C ILE A 90 -1.11 3.91 -7.84
N HIS A 91 -2.11 3.05 -8.00
CA HIS A 91 -2.48 2.04 -7.01
C HIS A 91 -1.36 1.02 -6.79
N MET A 92 -0.70 0.57 -7.87
CA MET A 92 0.43 -0.35 -7.77
C MET A 92 1.59 0.26 -7.01
N HIS A 93 2.01 1.47 -7.38
CA HIS A 93 3.22 2.04 -6.81
C HIS A 93 2.99 2.76 -5.48
N LYS A 94 1.93 3.57 -5.36
CA LYS A 94 1.65 4.31 -4.13
C LYS A 94 1.29 3.39 -2.96
N THR A 95 0.58 2.27 -3.22
CA THR A 95 0.01 1.42 -2.17
C THR A 95 0.53 -0.01 -2.23
N ALA A 96 0.38 -0.72 -3.37
CA ALA A 96 0.69 -2.14 -3.44
C ALA A 96 2.19 -2.45 -3.25
N ASP A 97 3.08 -1.57 -3.70
CA ASP A 97 4.52 -1.73 -3.49
C ASP A 97 4.88 -1.78 -2.00
N LEU A 98 4.33 -0.90 -1.15
CA LEU A 98 4.61 -0.91 0.28
C LEU A 98 3.98 -2.12 1.02
N LEU A 99 2.85 -2.63 0.55
CA LEU A 99 2.25 -3.86 1.09
C LEU A 99 3.04 -5.11 0.67
N THR A 100 3.64 -5.07 -0.52
CA THR A 100 4.47 -6.17 -1.04
C THR A 100 5.88 -6.20 -0.43
N ALA A 101 6.42 -5.04 -0.07
CA ALA A 101 7.79 -4.93 0.45
C ALA A 101 8.12 -5.86 1.62
N PRO A 102 7.32 -5.92 2.71
CA PRO A 102 7.61 -6.80 3.83
C PRO A 102 7.48 -8.28 3.49
N LEU A 103 6.58 -8.65 2.58
CA LEU A 103 6.43 -10.03 2.10
C LEU A 103 7.69 -10.49 1.37
N MET A 104 8.19 -9.66 0.47
CA MET A 104 9.41 -9.97 -0.28
C MET A 104 10.66 -9.94 0.59
N ALA A 105 10.75 -9.01 1.53
CA ALA A 105 11.84 -8.96 2.50
C ALA A 105 11.88 -10.24 3.34
N ALA A 106 10.74 -10.68 3.88
CA ALA A 106 10.63 -11.92 4.63
C ALA A 106 10.98 -13.14 3.76
N ALA A 107 10.54 -13.17 2.50
CA ALA A 107 10.85 -14.25 1.58
C ALA A 107 12.37 -14.40 1.33
N TYR A 108 13.10 -13.28 1.14
CA TYR A 108 14.55 -13.32 0.98
C TYR A 108 15.26 -13.75 2.25
N LEU A 109 14.82 -13.30 3.42
CA LEU A 109 15.40 -13.69 4.71
C LEU A 109 15.17 -15.17 5.02
N ALA A 110 14.00 -15.70 4.65
CA ALA A 110 13.65 -17.10 4.84
C ALA A 110 14.23 -18.04 3.77
N GLY A 111 14.96 -17.54 2.77
CA GLY A 111 15.48 -18.35 1.69
C GLY A 111 14.40 -18.95 0.77
N ALA A 112 13.26 -18.28 0.61
CA ALA A 112 12.19 -18.71 -0.26
C ALA A 112 12.67 -18.91 -1.70
N ASP A 113 12.17 -19.95 -2.37
CA ASP A 113 12.46 -20.20 -3.77
C ASP A 113 11.76 -19.19 -4.70
N GLU A 114 12.07 -19.26 -5.99
CA GLU A 114 11.51 -18.32 -6.99
C GLU A 114 9.98 -18.42 -7.09
N LYS A 115 9.42 -19.63 -7.04
CA LYS A 115 7.97 -19.85 -7.07
C LYS A 115 7.28 -19.23 -5.87
N GLN A 116 7.85 -19.42 -4.69
CA GLN A 116 7.35 -18.82 -3.45
C GLN A 116 7.42 -17.29 -3.47
N ARG A 117 8.53 -16.73 -3.95
CA ARG A 117 8.68 -15.28 -4.10
C ARG A 117 7.70 -14.69 -5.09
N ALA A 118 7.50 -15.36 -6.24
CA ALA A 118 6.51 -14.94 -7.23
C ALA A 118 5.09 -14.95 -6.64
N ALA A 119 4.73 -16.00 -5.90
CA ALA A 119 3.45 -16.12 -5.23
C ALA A 119 3.21 -15.00 -4.20
N LEU A 120 4.20 -14.68 -3.35
CA LEU A 120 4.11 -13.60 -2.37
C LEU A 120 4.06 -12.21 -3.03
N SER A 121 4.79 -12.02 -4.12
CA SER A 121 4.74 -10.78 -4.90
C SER A 121 3.35 -10.57 -5.52
N GLN A 122 2.77 -11.62 -6.10
CA GLN A 122 1.42 -11.59 -6.66
C GLN A 122 0.38 -11.33 -5.57
N PHE A 123 0.46 -12.03 -4.44
CA PHE A 123 -0.40 -11.80 -3.29
C PHE A 123 -0.38 -10.33 -2.85
N GLY A 124 0.81 -9.77 -2.62
CA GLY A 124 0.96 -8.38 -2.19
C GLY A 124 0.42 -7.37 -3.20
N ALA A 125 0.64 -7.61 -4.50
CA ALA A 125 0.11 -6.76 -5.57
C ALA A 125 -1.43 -6.80 -5.61
N CYS A 126 -2.03 -8.00 -5.57
CA CYS A 126 -3.49 -8.14 -5.58
C CYS A 126 -4.13 -7.52 -4.34
N VAL A 127 -3.58 -7.78 -3.14
CA VAL A 127 -4.06 -7.16 -1.89
C VAL A 127 -3.97 -5.65 -1.96
N GLY A 128 -2.86 -5.09 -2.45
CA GLY A 128 -2.67 -3.65 -2.53
C GLY A 128 -3.62 -2.96 -3.49
N LEU A 129 -3.86 -3.56 -4.65
CA LEU A 129 -4.82 -3.06 -5.63
C LEU A 129 -6.26 -3.15 -5.11
N ALA A 130 -6.65 -4.30 -4.55
CA ALA A 130 -7.98 -4.49 -3.98
C ALA A 130 -8.23 -3.52 -2.83
N PHE A 131 -7.25 -3.38 -1.93
CA PHE A 131 -7.30 -2.44 -0.81
C PHE A 131 -7.57 -1.00 -1.26
N GLN A 132 -6.92 -0.54 -2.34
CA GLN A 132 -7.11 0.81 -2.84
C GLN A 132 -8.47 0.97 -3.52
N ILE A 133 -8.92 -0.03 -4.30
CA ILE A 133 -10.27 0.00 -4.88
C ILE A 133 -11.35 0.05 -3.78
N ASP A 134 -11.15 -0.70 -2.70
CA ASP A 134 -12.07 -0.70 -1.57
C ASP A 134 -12.05 0.63 -0.82
N ASP A 135 -10.88 1.31 -0.71
CA ASP A 135 -10.78 2.67 -0.17
C ASP A 135 -11.58 3.66 -1.01
N ASP A 136 -11.42 3.62 -2.34
CA ASP A 136 -12.15 4.47 -3.28
C ASP A 136 -13.67 4.23 -3.17
N LEU A 137 -14.09 2.95 -3.03
CA LEU A 137 -15.49 2.58 -2.83
C LEU A 137 -16.04 3.08 -1.49
N LEU A 138 -15.24 3.00 -0.43
CA LEU A 138 -15.61 3.49 0.90
C LEU A 138 -15.76 5.02 0.93
N ASP A 139 -14.97 5.75 0.15
CA ASP A 139 -15.12 7.21 0.03
C ASP A 139 -16.44 7.59 -0.64
N VAL A 140 -16.88 6.82 -1.64
CA VAL A 140 -18.15 7.06 -2.36
C VAL A 140 -19.39 6.56 -1.61
N LEU A 141 -19.30 5.37 -0.98
CA LEU A 141 -20.45 4.64 -0.42
C LEU A 141 -20.53 4.70 1.10
N GLY A 142 -19.46 5.10 1.75
CA GLY A 142 -19.34 5.03 3.19
C GLY A 142 -20.17 6.08 3.93
N ASP A 143 -20.51 5.79 5.19
CA ASP A 143 -21.10 6.76 6.11
C ASP A 143 -20.00 7.44 6.92
N ALA A 144 -19.97 8.77 6.87
CA ALA A 144 -18.97 9.59 7.55
C ALA A 144 -18.84 9.28 9.07
N LYS A 145 -19.95 8.92 9.73
CA LYS A 145 -19.95 8.55 11.15
C LYS A 145 -19.24 7.23 11.41
N THR A 146 -19.41 6.26 10.50
CA THR A 146 -18.79 4.93 10.61
C THR A 146 -17.31 5.01 10.25
N LEU A 147 -16.94 5.80 9.22
CA LEU A 147 -15.57 5.94 8.74
C LEU A 147 -14.69 6.83 9.63
N GLY A 148 -15.29 7.71 10.42
CA GLY A 148 -14.55 8.69 11.24
C GLY A 148 -13.78 9.73 10.43
N LYS A 149 -14.11 9.87 9.12
CA LYS A 149 -13.58 10.88 8.18
C LYS A 149 -14.71 11.36 7.28
N GLN A 150 -14.53 12.51 6.62
CA GLN A 150 -15.45 13.00 5.59
C GLN A 150 -15.42 12.05 4.37
N THR A 151 -16.57 11.84 3.74
CA THR A 151 -16.73 11.07 2.50
C THR A 151 -16.86 12.02 1.30
N GLY A 152 -16.56 11.53 0.08
CA GLY A 152 -16.57 12.37 -1.13
C GLY A 152 -15.40 13.31 -1.24
N MET A 153 -14.33 13.09 -0.45
CA MET A 153 -13.14 13.95 -0.46
C MET A 153 -12.31 13.78 -1.72
N ASP A 154 -12.29 12.57 -2.29
CA ASP A 154 -11.53 12.30 -3.50
C ASP A 154 -12.12 13.03 -4.71
N GLU A 155 -13.45 13.08 -4.80
CA GLU A 155 -14.14 13.85 -5.84
C GLU A 155 -13.89 15.37 -5.68
N GLN A 156 -13.97 15.90 -4.45
CA GLN A 156 -13.70 17.31 -4.16
C GLN A 156 -12.28 17.73 -4.52
N ARG A 157 -11.32 16.81 -4.41
CA ARG A 157 -9.91 17.02 -4.76
C ARG A 157 -9.61 16.76 -6.23
N GLY A 158 -10.58 16.34 -7.01
CA GLY A 158 -10.40 15.97 -8.42
C GLY A 158 -9.48 14.77 -8.62
N LYS A 159 -9.43 13.84 -7.65
CA LYS A 159 -8.66 12.61 -7.76
C LYS A 159 -9.31 11.60 -8.70
N MET A 160 -8.48 10.84 -9.40
CA MET A 160 -8.95 9.67 -10.15
C MET A 160 -9.24 8.53 -9.19
N THR A 161 -10.41 7.89 -9.34
CA THR A 161 -10.80 6.71 -8.55
C THR A 161 -11.40 5.63 -9.45
N TRP A 162 -11.34 4.36 -9.04
CA TRP A 162 -11.99 3.28 -9.79
C TRP A 162 -13.49 3.52 -9.99
N PRO A 163 -14.27 3.89 -8.96
CA PRO A 163 -15.70 4.17 -9.17
C PRO A 163 -15.97 5.30 -10.17
N SER A 164 -15.13 6.34 -10.24
CA SER A 164 -15.27 7.42 -11.22
C SER A 164 -14.95 6.96 -12.65
N LEU A 165 -14.04 5.99 -12.80
CA LEU A 165 -13.61 5.49 -14.10
C LEU A 165 -14.57 4.45 -14.70
N VAL A 166 -14.97 3.44 -13.92
CA VAL A 166 -15.72 2.27 -14.41
C VAL A 166 -17.10 2.11 -13.78
N GLY A 167 -17.46 2.95 -12.83
CA GLY A 167 -18.70 2.85 -12.05
C GLY A 167 -18.56 1.92 -10.84
N VAL A 168 -19.44 2.10 -9.87
CA VAL A 168 -19.41 1.42 -8.56
C VAL A 168 -19.48 -0.11 -8.68
N GLU A 169 -20.37 -0.64 -9.49
CA GLU A 169 -20.57 -2.10 -9.60
C GLU A 169 -19.39 -2.81 -10.27
N ALA A 170 -18.78 -2.19 -11.29
CA ALA A 170 -17.59 -2.72 -11.91
C ALA A 170 -16.37 -2.64 -10.97
N ALA A 171 -16.23 -1.57 -10.21
CA ALA A 171 -15.20 -1.45 -9.17
C ALA A 171 -15.34 -2.54 -8.09
N LYS A 172 -16.54 -2.81 -7.59
CA LYS A 172 -16.81 -3.91 -6.66
C LYS A 172 -16.48 -5.28 -7.25
N ALA A 173 -16.80 -5.50 -8.52
CA ALA A 173 -16.48 -6.75 -9.20
C ALA A 173 -14.95 -6.93 -9.31
N ARG A 174 -14.23 -5.88 -9.68
CA ARG A 174 -12.77 -5.89 -9.78
C ARG A 174 -12.09 -6.13 -8.43
N SER A 175 -12.57 -5.49 -7.37
CA SER A 175 -12.06 -5.74 -6.01
C SER A 175 -12.23 -7.22 -5.62
N ARG A 176 -13.44 -7.80 -5.79
CA ARG A 176 -13.67 -9.23 -5.49
C ARG A 176 -12.75 -10.17 -6.28
N GLU A 177 -12.54 -9.89 -7.56
CA GLU A 177 -11.62 -10.67 -8.40
C GLU A 177 -10.19 -10.64 -7.84
N LEU A 178 -9.70 -9.45 -7.45
CA LEU A 178 -8.36 -9.28 -6.89
C LEU A 178 -8.20 -10.00 -5.54
N TRP A 179 -9.20 -9.97 -4.67
CA TRP A 179 -9.18 -10.74 -3.42
C TRP A 179 -9.11 -12.24 -3.69
N THR A 180 -9.86 -12.76 -4.67
CA THR A 180 -9.77 -14.16 -5.10
C THR A 180 -8.39 -14.51 -5.64
N GLN A 181 -7.82 -13.68 -6.50
CA GLN A 181 -6.46 -13.87 -7.03
C GLN A 181 -5.40 -13.84 -5.94
N ALA A 182 -5.57 -13.00 -4.90
CA ALA A 182 -4.68 -12.99 -3.75
C ALA A 182 -4.71 -14.32 -2.99
N GLU A 183 -5.89 -14.88 -2.73
CA GLU A 183 -6.03 -16.19 -2.09
C GLU A 183 -5.40 -17.31 -2.93
N GLU A 184 -5.64 -17.33 -4.24
CA GLU A 184 -5.10 -18.31 -5.17
C GLU A 184 -3.56 -18.28 -5.22
N ALA A 185 -2.97 -17.08 -5.16
CA ALA A 185 -1.51 -16.91 -5.13
C ALA A 185 -0.86 -17.66 -3.96
N LEU A 186 -1.56 -17.84 -2.84
CA LEU A 186 -1.06 -18.53 -1.66
C LEU A 186 -1.15 -20.08 -1.73
N ASN A 187 -1.70 -20.66 -2.81
CA ASN A 187 -1.94 -22.10 -2.88
C ASN A 187 -0.66 -22.94 -2.76
N CYS A 188 0.49 -22.45 -3.21
CA CYS A 188 1.76 -23.16 -3.08
C CYS A 188 2.25 -23.32 -1.64
N PHE A 189 1.70 -22.56 -0.68
CA PHE A 189 2.04 -22.63 0.74
C PHE A 189 1.10 -23.55 1.55
N GLY A 190 -0.05 -23.94 0.99
CA GLY A 190 -1.04 -24.77 1.67
C GLY A 190 -1.51 -24.13 2.99
N GLU A 191 -1.59 -24.93 4.03
CA GLU A 191 -2.02 -24.53 5.38
C GLU A 191 -1.07 -23.53 6.05
N LYS A 192 0.20 -23.49 5.65
CA LYS A 192 1.18 -22.54 6.21
C LYS A 192 0.82 -21.08 5.92
N ALA A 193 -0.01 -20.81 4.92
CA ALA A 193 -0.48 -19.48 4.57
C ALA A 193 -1.67 -18.98 5.41
N TRP A 194 -2.08 -19.68 6.46
CA TRP A 194 -3.27 -19.38 7.25
C TRP A 194 -3.34 -17.92 7.71
N PHE A 195 -2.21 -17.36 8.15
CA PHE A 195 -2.14 -15.98 8.62
C PHE A 195 -2.40 -14.97 7.49
N LEU A 196 -1.75 -15.17 6.33
CA LEU A 196 -1.93 -14.27 5.18
C LEU A 196 -3.36 -14.35 4.62
N ARG A 197 -3.99 -15.53 4.65
CA ARG A 197 -5.39 -15.70 4.28
C ARG A 197 -6.31 -14.96 5.24
N ALA A 198 -6.14 -15.15 6.55
CA ALA A 198 -6.91 -14.44 7.57
C ALA A 198 -6.70 -12.92 7.50
N PHE A 199 -5.48 -12.47 7.20
CA PHE A 199 -5.18 -11.06 7.00
C PHE A 199 -5.90 -10.47 5.78
N ALA A 200 -5.88 -11.18 4.64
CA ALA A 200 -6.60 -10.76 3.44
C ALA A 200 -8.11 -10.69 3.68
N GLU A 201 -8.70 -11.70 4.33
CA GLU A 201 -10.12 -11.72 4.69
C GLU A 201 -10.49 -10.54 5.60
N ALA A 202 -9.67 -10.25 6.60
CA ALA A 202 -9.90 -9.11 7.50
C ALA A 202 -9.85 -7.77 6.76
N LEU A 203 -8.96 -7.61 5.78
CA LEU A 203 -8.92 -6.41 4.93
C LEU A 203 -10.12 -6.32 3.99
N ALA A 204 -10.49 -7.42 3.33
CA ALA A 204 -11.62 -7.48 2.40
C ALA A 204 -12.99 -7.19 3.07
N THR A 205 -13.11 -7.48 4.37
CA THR A 205 -14.35 -7.30 5.13
C THR A 205 -14.36 -6.04 6.00
N ARG A 206 -13.32 -5.22 5.94
CA ARG A 206 -13.21 -3.99 6.73
C ARG A 206 -14.33 -2.99 6.41
N LYS A 207 -14.76 -2.27 7.44
CA LYS A 207 -15.79 -1.22 7.33
C LYS A 207 -15.21 0.18 7.57
N LYS A 208 -13.89 0.28 7.77
CA LYS A 208 -13.18 1.52 8.10
C LYS A 208 -11.81 1.52 7.41
#